data_ec74d5419ba0895e556fbf3d477790c7
#
_entry.id   ec74d5419ba0895e556fbf3d477790c7
#
_cell.length_a   1.000
_cell.length_b   1.000
_cell.length_c   1.000
_cell.angle_alpha   90.00
_cell.angle_beta   90.00
_cell.angle_gamma   90.00
#
_symmetry.space_group_name_H-M   'P 1'
#
loop_
_entity.id
_entity.type
_entity.pdbx_description
1 polymer ?
#
loop_
_entity_poly.entity_id
_entity_poly.type
_entity_poly.pdbx_seq_one_letter_code
_entity_poly.pdbx_strand_id
1 'polypeptide(L)'
;MNRIKTLTLLLMIILSVGISAQNPRSVFTDRPVDEAAIYFTPENFKVKADGRMDVSEALQEALNRTKQKENGCGILFIPEGVYKLNKTIYIPSGVRIIGYGGKRPVFVLAKQAPGFQEVTRETAKGKYLFWFIGGGYRPGGRIGDANA
;
A
#
# COMPACT_ATOMS: atom_id res chain seq x y z
N MET A 1 28.63 -16.18 44.40
CA MET A 1 27.81 -16.81 43.35
C MET A 1 26.57 -16.01 42.92
N ASN A 2 26.07 -15.03 43.75
CA ASN A 2 24.88 -14.24 43.43
C ASN A 2 25.13 -12.99 42.56
N ARG A 3 26.32 -12.40 42.60
CA ARG A 3 26.64 -11.17 41.84
C ARG A 3 26.73 -11.42 40.30
N ILE A 4 27.19 -12.61 39.91
CA ILE A 4 27.29 -12.98 38.46
C ILE A 4 25.89 -13.18 37.88
N LYS A 5 24.98 -13.84 38.61
CA LYS A 5 23.58 -14.05 38.16
C LYS A 5 22.82 -12.73 38.00
N THR A 6 23.06 -11.78 38.92
CA THR A 6 22.43 -10.44 38.87
C THR A 6 22.94 -9.63 37.66
N LEU A 7 24.25 -9.73 37.36
CA LEU A 7 24.86 -9.03 36.23
C LEU A 7 24.37 -9.60 34.87
N THR A 8 24.20 -10.93 34.80
CA THR A 8 23.68 -11.58 33.59
C THR A 8 22.19 -11.24 33.35
N LEU A 9 21.41 -11.15 34.42
CA LEU A 9 19.99 -10.75 34.31
C LEU A 9 19.85 -9.29 33.88
N LEU A 10 20.71 -8.39 34.40
CA LEU A 10 20.73 -6.96 34.01
C LEU A 10 21.15 -6.78 32.55
N LEU A 11 22.10 -7.58 32.06
CA LEU A 11 22.55 -7.56 30.66
C LEU A 11 21.46 -8.07 29.71
N MET A 12 20.65 -9.06 30.09
CA MET A 12 19.51 -9.55 29.28
C MET A 12 18.38 -8.52 29.18
N ILE A 13 18.17 -7.68 30.19
CA ILE A 13 17.14 -6.64 30.15
C ILE A 13 17.51 -5.50 29.20
N ILE A 14 18.82 -5.21 29.08
CA ILE A 14 19.30 -4.13 28.17
C ILE A 14 19.23 -4.55 26.68
N LEU A 15 19.28 -5.85 26.37
CA LEU A 15 19.15 -6.34 24.98
C LEU A 15 17.70 -6.37 24.45
N SER A 16 16.70 -6.11 25.28
CA SER A 16 15.31 -6.06 24.86
C SER A 16 14.82 -4.66 24.44
N VAL A 17 15.71 -3.71 24.19
CA VAL A 17 15.36 -2.46 23.52
C VAL A 17 15.00 -2.82 22.09
N GLY A 18 13.71 -3.07 21.87
CA GLY A 18 13.18 -3.40 20.57
C GLY A 18 13.60 -2.33 19.56
N ILE A 19 14.26 -2.75 18.50
CA ILE A 19 14.50 -1.92 17.31
C ILE A 19 13.11 -1.61 16.76
N SER A 20 12.55 -0.48 17.19
CA SER A 20 11.36 0.04 16.58
C SER A 20 11.73 0.44 15.16
N ALA A 21 11.29 -0.34 14.17
CA ALA A 21 11.45 0.01 12.77
C ALA A 21 10.75 1.37 12.56
N GLN A 22 11.54 2.44 12.50
CA GLN A 22 11.01 3.77 12.24
C GLN A 22 10.52 3.79 10.80
N ASN A 23 9.24 4.07 10.63
CA ASN A 23 8.71 4.33 9.30
C ASN A 23 9.49 5.49 8.68
N PRO A 24 10.10 5.31 7.51
CA PRO A 24 10.91 6.35 6.89
C PRO A 24 10.04 7.58 6.59
N ARG A 25 10.62 8.75 6.76
CA ARG A 25 9.95 10.02 6.45
C ARG A 25 9.52 10.06 4.98
N SER A 26 8.40 10.73 4.72
CA SER A 26 7.98 11.04 3.36
C SER A 26 8.91 12.11 2.74
N VAL A 27 9.05 12.07 1.42
CA VAL A 27 9.75 13.14 0.67
C VAL A 27 8.90 14.41 0.65
N PHE A 28 7.57 14.25 0.52
CA PHE A 28 6.62 15.34 0.57
C PHE A 28 5.97 15.37 1.95
N THR A 29 6.42 16.29 2.81
CA THR A 29 5.87 16.43 4.18
C THR A 29 4.51 17.10 4.19
N ASP A 30 4.29 18.02 3.26
CA ASP A 30 3.04 18.74 3.11
C ASP A 30 2.19 18.16 1.97
N ARG A 31 0.89 18.45 2.01
CA ARG A 31 -0.01 18.08 0.92
C ARG A 31 0.40 18.82 -0.36
N PRO A 32 0.81 18.11 -1.43
CA PRO A 32 1.08 18.75 -2.70
C PRO A 32 -0.19 19.42 -3.25
N VAL A 33 -0.04 20.52 -4.00
CA VAL A 33 -1.13 21.20 -4.67
C VAL A 33 -1.03 20.93 -6.16
N ASP A 34 -1.99 20.18 -6.69
CA ASP A 34 -2.11 19.84 -8.11
C ASP A 34 -3.58 19.61 -8.42
N GLU A 35 -4.20 20.53 -9.19
CA GLU A 35 -5.63 20.46 -9.52
C GLU A 35 -5.97 19.29 -10.46
N ALA A 36 -5.00 18.82 -11.24
CA ALA A 36 -5.16 17.69 -12.12
C ALA A 36 -5.05 16.33 -11.38
N ALA A 37 -4.42 16.31 -10.21
CA ALA A 37 -4.21 15.09 -9.45
C ALA A 37 -5.48 14.57 -8.76
N ILE A 38 -5.48 13.28 -8.45
CA ILE A 38 -6.46 12.66 -7.56
C ILE A 38 -5.85 12.53 -6.17
N TYR A 39 -6.64 12.80 -5.13
CA TYR A 39 -6.22 12.66 -3.74
C TYR A 39 -7.02 11.55 -3.07
N PHE A 40 -6.33 10.53 -2.55
CA PHE A 40 -6.93 9.40 -1.87
C PHE A 40 -7.26 9.74 -0.42
N THR A 41 -8.25 10.58 -0.23
CA THR A 41 -8.66 11.11 1.06
C THR A 41 -10.11 10.76 1.38
N PRO A 42 -10.54 10.84 2.67
CA PRO A 42 -11.93 10.57 3.06
C PRO A 42 -12.97 11.46 2.37
N GLU A 43 -12.59 12.66 1.95
CA GLU A 43 -13.47 13.60 1.23
C GLU A 43 -13.78 13.11 -0.19
N ASN A 44 -12.83 12.39 -0.82
CA ASN A 44 -12.96 11.96 -2.20
C ASN A 44 -13.37 10.48 -2.34
N PHE A 45 -13.06 9.68 -1.34
CA PHE A 45 -13.31 8.23 -1.33
C PHE A 45 -13.75 7.77 0.06
N LYS A 46 -14.51 6.70 0.11
CA LYS A 46 -14.91 6.08 1.38
C LYS A 46 -13.72 5.31 1.99
N VAL A 47 -12.78 6.03 2.60
CA VAL A 47 -11.55 5.45 3.15
C VAL A 47 -11.27 5.91 4.57
N LYS A 48 -10.57 5.05 5.32
CA LYS A 48 -9.93 5.37 6.59
C LYS A 48 -8.52 4.81 6.57
N ALA A 49 -7.55 5.65 6.91
CA ALA A 49 -6.13 5.30 6.93
C ALA A 49 -5.69 4.73 8.30
N ASP A 50 -6.52 3.89 8.91
CA ASP A 50 -6.34 3.33 10.27
C ASP A 50 -5.88 1.86 10.28
N GLY A 51 -5.70 1.25 9.11
CA GLY A 51 -5.32 -0.15 8.96
C GLY A 51 -6.42 -1.16 9.30
N ARG A 52 -7.63 -0.72 9.62
CA ARG A 52 -8.76 -1.59 10.00
C ARG A 52 -9.73 -1.80 8.86
N MET A 53 -10.10 -0.72 8.18
CA MET A 53 -11.00 -0.76 7.04
C MET A 53 -10.27 -1.33 5.81
N ASP A 54 -10.92 -2.25 5.09
CA ASP A 54 -10.47 -2.64 3.76
C ASP A 54 -10.75 -1.51 2.77
N VAL A 55 -9.71 -1.04 2.11
CA VAL A 55 -9.77 0.07 1.15
C VAL A 55 -9.45 -0.37 -0.28
N SER A 56 -9.44 -1.68 -0.54
CA SER A 56 -9.03 -2.24 -1.84
C SER A 56 -9.85 -1.70 -3.01
N GLU A 57 -11.18 -1.68 -2.87
CA GLU A 57 -12.07 -1.17 -3.92
C GLU A 57 -11.88 0.33 -4.15
N ALA A 58 -11.83 1.10 -3.06
CA ALA A 58 -11.64 2.54 -3.15
C ALA A 58 -10.30 2.91 -3.79
N LEU A 59 -9.24 2.15 -3.46
CA LEU A 59 -7.92 2.38 -4.06
C LEU A 59 -7.90 2.04 -5.56
N GLN A 60 -8.53 0.92 -5.94
CA GLN A 60 -8.65 0.55 -7.36
C GLN A 60 -9.47 1.59 -8.14
N GLU A 61 -10.55 2.08 -7.56
CA GLU A 61 -11.35 3.16 -8.16
C GLU A 61 -10.53 4.44 -8.34
N ALA A 62 -9.75 4.84 -7.32
CA ALA A 62 -8.90 6.01 -7.40
C ALA A 62 -7.86 5.90 -8.52
N LEU A 63 -7.24 4.73 -8.68
CA LEU A 63 -6.29 4.44 -9.77
C LEU A 63 -6.96 4.50 -11.14
N ASN A 64 -8.17 3.95 -11.26
CA ASN A 64 -8.92 3.97 -12.51
C ASN A 64 -9.32 5.41 -12.90
N ARG A 65 -9.78 6.22 -11.93
CA ARG A 65 -10.07 7.65 -12.16
C ARG A 65 -8.80 8.42 -12.56
N THR A 66 -7.66 8.12 -11.94
CA THR A 66 -6.38 8.74 -12.28
C THR A 66 -5.97 8.41 -13.71
N LYS A 67 -6.18 7.16 -14.15
CA LYS A 67 -5.90 6.71 -15.53
C LYS A 67 -6.80 7.41 -16.57
N GLN A 68 -8.03 7.74 -16.22
CA GLN A 68 -8.99 8.39 -17.12
C GLN A 68 -8.71 9.89 -17.32
N LYS A 69 -7.97 10.52 -16.40
CA LYS A 69 -7.55 11.90 -16.53
C LYS A 69 -6.37 12.05 -17.50
N GLU A 70 -6.14 13.24 -18.01
CA GLU A 70 -4.92 13.65 -18.69
C GLU A 70 -4.41 12.66 -19.76
N ASN A 71 -5.28 12.21 -20.67
CA ASN A 71 -4.91 11.25 -21.74
C ASN A 71 -4.28 9.96 -21.22
N GLY A 72 -4.68 9.52 -20.03
CA GLY A 72 -4.22 8.27 -19.45
C GLY A 72 -2.95 8.39 -18.61
N CYS A 73 -2.47 9.60 -18.36
CA CYS A 73 -1.41 9.89 -17.41
C CYS A 73 -1.98 10.67 -16.25
N GLY A 74 -1.52 10.40 -15.02
CA GLY A 74 -2.03 11.14 -13.87
C GLY A 74 -1.30 10.82 -12.58
N ILE A 75 -1.59 11.61 -11.56
CA ILE A 75 -0.98 11.47 -10.24
C ILE A 75 -2.07 11.13 -9.23
N LEU A 76 -1.83 10.07 -8.45
CA LEU A 76 -2.59 9.73 -7.27
C LEU A 76 -1.77 10.07 -6.02
N PHE A 77 -2.19 11.07 -5.27
CA PHE A 77 -1.62 11.42 -3.99
C PHE A 77 -2.28 10.64 -2.87
N ILE A 78 -1.46 10.00 -2.03
CA ILE A 78 -1.91 9.19 -0.89
C ILE A 78 -1.33 9.78 0.40
N PRO A 79 -2.16 10.25 1.34
CA PRO A 79 -1.69 10.77 2.62
C PRO A 79 -1.06 9.68 3.49
N GLU A 80 -0.29 10.10 4.47
CA GLU A 80 0.23 9.20 5.49
C GLU A 80 -0.91 8.40 6.15
N GLY A 81 -0.60 7.18 6.57
CA GLY A 81 -1.54 6.30 7.24
C GLY A 81 -1.30 4.83 6.94
N VAL A 82 -2.16 3.98 7.47
CA VAL A 82 -2.13 2.54 7.24
C VAL A 82 -3.37 2.12 6.46
N TYR A 83 -3.16 1.50 5.32
CA TYR A 83 -4.21 1.10 4.38
C TYR A 83 -4.26 -0.41 4.26
N LYS A 84 -5.33 -1.02 4.75
CA LYS A 84 -5.53 -2.48 4.67
C LYS A 84 -6.11 -2.86 3.33
N LEU A 85 -5.50 -3.85 2.68
CA LEU A 85 -5.92 -4.41 1.40
C LEU A 85 -6.21 -5.90 1.55
N ASN A 86 -7.24 -6.40 0.89
CA ASN A 86 -7.61 -7.81 0.90
C ASN A 86 -7.48 -8.49 -0.47
N LYS A 87 -7.08 -7.75 -1.49
CA LYS A 87 -6.89 -8.26 -2.86
C LYS A 87 -5.76 -7.55 -3.58
N THR A 88 -5.34 -8.10 -4.70
CA THR A 88 -4.39 -7.47 -5.62
C THR A 88 -4.96 -6.14 -6.15
N ILE A 89 -4.11 -5.12 -6.14
CA ILE A 89 -4.39 -3.82 -6.73
C ILE A 89 -3.63 -3.72 -8.05
N TYR A 90 -4.35 -3.43 -9.12
CA TYR A 90 -3.79 -3.30 -10.45
C TYR A 90 -3.46 -1.84 -10.74
N ILE A 91 -2.20 -1.57 -11.02
CA ILE A 91 -1.70 -0.22 -11.31
C ILE A 91 -1.57 -0.06 -12.81
N PRO A 92 -2.40 0.78 -13.44
CA PRO A 92 -2.34 1.03 -14.88
C PRO A 92 -1.06 1.76 -15.28
N SER A 93 -0.64 1.58 -16.55
CA SER A 93 0.43 2.39 -17.12
C SER A 93 0.09 3.89 -17.10
N GLY A 94 1.12 4.73 -16.97
CA GLY A 94 0.96 6.20 -16.94
C GLY A 94 0.48 6.77 -15.60
N VAL A 95 0.13 5.95 -14.62
CA VAL A 95 -0.26 6.40 -13.29
C VAL A 95 0.95 6.47 -12.36
N ARG A 96 1.12 7.58 -11.67
CA ARG A 96 2.10 7.77 -10.61
C ARG A 96 1.40 7.79 -9.26
N ILE A 97 1.92 7.04 -8.31
CA ILE A 97 1.44 7.03 -6.93
C ILE A 97 2.48 7.74 -6.07
N ILE A 98 2.07 8.79 -5.38
CA ILE A 98 2.97 9.62 -4.56
C ILE A 98 2.39 9.71 -3.15
N GLY A 99 3.17 9.26 -2.17
CA GLY A 99 2.83 9.42 -0.75
C GLY A 99 3.23 10.78 -0.22
N TYR A 100 2.43 11.35 0.68
CA TYR A 100 2.73 12.60 1.37
C TYR A 100 2.35 12.54 2.86
N GLY A 101 2.88 13.49 3.64
CA GLY A 101 2.71 13.56 5.10
C GLY A 101 4.03 13.38 5.84
N GLY A 102 4.02 13.43 7.16
CA GLY A 102 5.22 13.26 7.98
C GLY A 102 5.85 11.86 7.86
N LYS A 103 5.02 10.85 7.53
CA LYS A 103 5.43 9.45 7.31
C LYS A 103 4.95 8.97 5.94
N ARG A 104 5.58 7.94 5.43
CA ARG A 104 5.12 7.28 4.19
C ARG A 104 3.82 6.52 4.45
N PRO A 105 2.87 6.51 3.49
CA PRO A 105 1.72 5.62 3.57
C PRO A 105 2.18 4.15 3.58
N VAL A 106 1.51 3.34 4.41
CA VAL A 106 1.82 1.91 4.57
C VAL A 106 0.63 1.10 4.10
N PHE A 107 0.87 0.20 3.16
CA PHE A 107 -0.14 -0.76 2.72
C PHE A 107 0.10 -2.11 3.41
N VAL A 108 -0.93 -2.66 4.01
CA VAL A 108 -0.88 -3.95 4.69
C VAL A 108 -1.88 -4.93 4.08
N LEU A 109 -1.43 -6.15 3.84
CA LEU A 109 -2.32 -7.22 3.41
C LEU A 109 -3.15 -7.70 4.60
N ALA A 110 -4.45 -7.88 4.41
CA ALA A 110 -5.32 -8.47 5.42
C ALA A 110 -4.88 -9.91 5.74
N LYS A 111 -4.96 -10.30 7.02
CA LYS A 111 -4.45 -11.60 7.49
C LYS A 111 -5.01 -12.81 6.75
N GLN A 112 -6.24 -12.74 6.27
CA GLN A 112 -6.92 -13.82 5.55
C GLN A 112 -7.38 -13.34 4.17
N ALA A 113 -6.58 -12.54 3.49
CA ALA A 113 -6.90 -12.08 2.16
C ALA A 113 -7.05 -13.27 1.20
N PRO A 114 -8.19 -13.40 0.50
CA PRO A 114 -8.47 -14.56 -0.34
C PRO A 114 -7.39 -14.79 -1.39
N GLY A 115 -6.87 -16.02 -1.45
CA GLY A 115 -5.89 -16.46 -2.42
C GLY A 115 -4.45 -16.01 -2.18
N PHE A 116 -4.16 -15.36 -1.05
CA PHE A 116 -2.79 -15.08 -0.61
C PHE A 116 -2.27 -16.12 0.39
N GLN A 117 -3.14 -17.03 0.85
CA GLN A 117 -2.82 -18.04 1.87
C GLN A 117 -2.25 -19.32 1.27
N GLU A 118 -2.49 -19.59 -0.01
CA GLU A 118 -2.12 -20.84 -0.65
C GLU A 118 -1.15 -20.59 -1.80
N VAL A 119 -0.06 -21.34 -1.81
CA VAL A 119 0.86 -21.41 -2.94
C VAL A 119 0.45 -22.59 -3.80
N THR A 120 -0.42 -22.37 -4.77
CA THR A 120 -0.76 -23.36 -5.80
C THR A 120 0.15 -23.17 -7.03
N ARG A 121 0.19 -24.14 -7.96
CA ARG A 121 0.88 -23.96 -9.25
C ARG A 121 0.34 -22.77 -10.04
N GLU A 122 -0.94 -22.46 -9.89
CA GLU A 122 -1.59 -21.30 -10.52
C GLU A 122 -1.26 -19.99 -9.77
N THR A 123 -1.20 -20.04 -8.44
CA THR A 123 -0.83 -18.89 -7.62
C THR A 123 0.70 -18.68 -7.52
N ALA A 124 1.51 -19.68 -7.86
CA ALA A 124 2.96 -19.51 -8.01
C ALA A 124 3.31 -18.54 -9.16
N LYS A 125 2.38 -18.24 -10.05
CA LYS A 125 2.46 -17.12 -11.01
C LYS A 125 2.17 -15.76 -10.38
N GLY A 126 2.12 -15.70 -9.07
CA GLY A 126 2.19 -14.49 -8.27
C GLY A 126 0.84 -13.91 -7.88
N LYS A 127 0.50 -14.07 -6.61
CA LYS A 127 -0.42 -13.13 -5.96
C LYS A 127 0.41 -11.99 -5.39
N TYR A 128 0.41 -10.89 -6.10
CA TYR A 128 1.10 -9.67 -5.70
C TYR A 128 0.10 -8.72 -5.08
N LEU A 129 0.52 -7.98 -4.06
CA LEU A 129 -0.32 -6.94 -3.49
C LEU A 129 -0.54 -5.80 -4.50
N PHE A 130 0.51 -5.46 -5.25
CA PHE A 130 0.46 -4.51 -6.36
C PHE A 130 0.95 -5.20 -7.64
N TRP A 131 0.18 -5.02 -8.71
CA TRP A 131 0.52 -5.52 -10.04
C TRP A 131 0.51 -4.38 -11.04
N PHE A 132 1.66 -4.09 -11.63
CA PHE A 132 1.78 -3.09 -12.67
C PHE A 132 1.37 -3.72 -14.02
N ILE A 133 0.38 -3.14 -14.68
CA ILE A 133 -0.15 -3.63 -15.94
C ILE A 133 0.12 -2.64 -17.08
N GLY A 134 0.54 -3.13 -18.24
CA GLY A 134 0.87 -2.29 -19.41
C GLY A 134 -0.34 -1.64 -20.07
N GLY A 135 -1.55 -2.20 -19.91
CA GLY A 135 -2.81 -1.65 -20.40
C GLY A 135 -3.75 -1.23 -19.29
N GLY A 136 -4.90 -0.67 -19.65
CA GLY A 136 -5.95 -0.36 -18.69
C GLY A 136 -6.53 -1.64 -18.07
N TYR A 137 -6.65 -1.70 -16.76
CA TYR A 137 -7.42 -2.76 -16.10
C TYR A 137 -8.91 -2.58 -16.44
N ARG A 138 -9.52 -3.62 -16.98
CA ARG A 138 -10.97 -3.72 -17.14
C ARG A 138 -11.49 -4.74 -16.12
N PRO A 139 -12.42 -4.37 -15.24
CA PRO A 139 -13.08 -5.34 -14.36
C PRO A 139 -13.67 -6.49 -15.21
N GLY A 140 -13.28 -7.74 -14.90
CA GLY A 140 -13.69 -8.93 -15.67
C GLY A 140 -12.83 -9.28 -16.88
N GLY A 141 -11.88 -8.43 -17.29
CA GLY A 141 -10.90 -8.75 -18.31
C GLY A 141 -9.80 -9.69 -17.82
N ARG A 142 -9.23 -10.52 -18.70
CA ARG A 142 -8.04 -11.32 -18.38
C ARG A 142 -6.83 -10.41 -18.26
N ILE A 143 -5.96 -10.71 -17.27
CA ILE A 143 -4.66 -10.07 -17.16
C ILE A 143 -3.86 -10.49 -18.40
N GLY A 144 -3.49 -9.54 -19.23
CA GLY A 144 -2.79 -9.80 -20.50
C GLY A 144 -3.54 -9.39 -21.77
N ASP A 145 -4.84 -9.09 -21.70
CA ASP A 145 -5.63 -8.59 -22.83
C ASP A 145 -5.31 -7.11 -23.18
N ALA A 146 -4.17 -6.62 -22.70
CA ALA A 146 -3.75 -5.21 -22.86
C ALA A 146 -3.33 -4.85 -24.32
N ASN A 147 -3.39 -5.80 -25.24
CA ASN A 147 -3.02 -5.62 -26.65
C ASN A 147 -4.20 -5.86 -27.61
N ALA A 148 -5.43 -5.80 -27.14
CA ALA A 148 -6.61 -5.86 -27.99
C ALA A 148 -7.32 -4.49 -28.07
#